data_d7079198d7383328dbfbdb9f8151918b
#
_entry.id   d7079198d7383328dbfbdb9f8151918b
#
_cell.length_a   1.000
_cell.length_b   1.000
_cell.length_c   1.000
_cell.angle_alpha   90.00
_cell.angle_beta   90.00
_cell.angle_gamma   90.00
#
_symmetry.space_group_name_H-M   'P 1'
#
loop_
_entity.id
_entity.type
_entity.pdbx_description
1 polymer ?
#
loop_
_entity_poly.entity_id
_entity_poly.type
_entity_poly.pdbx_seq_one_letter_code
_entity_poly.pdbx_strand_id
1 'polypeptide(L)'
;IPDAPPKNNTKSIAPLLMSTWDQGTYYNYLCPEDPAGAGGHVYSGCVATAMAQVMYYYRYPLQGIGSHGYYSDYGYLSADFGATTYQWNEMQNNISGKFNYSMALLQLHCGIAIDMNYSPYGSGASMYDAAYAMKANFGYSSTTQLFHKDDYTETQWKNMLIDDLDNKMPIQYAGYGESGHAFVCDGYQGADFFHFNWGWSGHYNGYFYLNNLNPGYTFNNGQQAILNSYPATAFPQQCNNTTLIQSTYGTIEDGSSPTNDYENNKDCMWLIAPSDPIDYIRITFERMNTEAGNDLITIYDGETTNDPVLGVYSGDTIPSD
;
A
#
# COMPACT_ATOMS: atom_id res chain seq x y z
N ILE A 1 16.75 -14.12 -7.09
CA ILE A 1 16.40 -13.85 -8.51
C ILE A 1 15.03 -14.44 -8.73
N PRO A 2 14.05 -13.67 -9.25
CA PRO A 2 12.72 -14.19 -9.57
C PRO A 2 12.80 -15.41 -10.50
N ASP A 3 11.87 -16.35 -10.30
CA ASP A 3 11.77 -17.54 -11.14
C ASP A 3 11.25 -17.19 -12.54
N ALA A 4 11.47 -18.06 -13.53
CA ALA A 4 10.91 -17.87 -14.87
C ALA A 4 9.43 -18.28 -14.90
N PRO A 5 8.54 -17.53 -15.59
CA PRO A 5 7.11 -17.86 -15.65
C PRO A 5 6.85 -19.19 -16.36
N PRO A 6 5.79 -19.92 -15.97
CA PRO A 6 5.39 -21.16 -16.62
C PRO A 6 4.96 -20.92 -18.07
N LYS A 7 5.33 -21.85 -18.95
CA LYS A 7 5.18 -21.69 -20.41
C LYS A 7 3.74 -21.84 -20.97
N ASN A 8 2.78 -22.30 -20.16
CA ASN A 8 1.41 -22.59 -20.61
C ASN A 8 0.40 -22.10 -19.56
N ASN A 9 0.18 -20.79 -19.52
CA ASN A 9 -0.77 -20.29 -18.55
C ASN A 9 -1.75 -19.29 -19.14
N THR A 10 -3.03 -19.55 -18.92
CA THR A 10 -4.13 -18.76 -19.47
C THR A 10 -4.74 -17.78 -18.47
N LYS A 11 -4.47 -17.92 -17.16
CA LYS A 11 -5.03 -17.04 -16.13
C LYS A 11 -3.91 -16.36 -15.35
N SER A 12 -4.00 -15.05 -15.21
CA SER A 12 -3.03 -14.23 -14.47
C SER A 12 -3.68 -12.96 -13.96
N ILE A 13 -3.17 -12.49 -12.83
CA ILE A 13 -3.42 -11.14 -12.31
C ILE A 13 -2.05 -10.46 -12.26
N ALA A 14 -1.93 -9.33 -12.96
CA ALA A 14 -0.74 -8.48 -12.88
C ALA A 14 -0.57 -7.92 -11.45
N PRO A 15 0.65 -7.52 -11.05
CA PRO A 15 0.86 -6.91 -9.74
C PRO A 15 -0.14 -5.79 -9.47
N LEU A 16 -0.84 -5.88 -8.33
CA LEU A 16 -1.87 -4.93 -7.94
C LEU A 16 -1.26 -3.65 -7.36
N LEU A 17 -0.18 -3.80 -6.58
CA LEU A 17 0.49 -2.67 -5.95
C LEU A 17 1.38 -1.93 -6.94
N MET A 18 1.25 -0.60 -6.95
CA MET A 18 2.21 0.29 -7.61
C MET A 18 3.25 0.82 -6.63
N SER A 19 3.00 0.70 -5.33
CA SER A 19 3.94 1.12 -4.29
C SER A 19 5.16 0.22 -4.25
N THR A 20 6.32 0.85 -3.95
CA THR A 20 7.58 0.15 -3.69
C THR A 20 8.16 0.66 -2.38
N TRP A 21 7.38 0.56 -1.30
CA TRP A 21 7.75 1.11 -0.01
C TRP A 21 8.84 0.30 0.69
N ASP A 22 9.41 0.93 1.71
CA ASP A 22 10.49 0.41 2.53
C ASP A 22 10.16 0.63 4.01
N GLN A 23 10.95 0.05 4.88
CA GLN A 23 10.82 0.18 6.33
C GLN A 23 11.93 1.04 6.97
N GLY A 24 12.86 1.53 6.16
CA GLY A 24 14.03 2.29 6.59
C GLY A 24 13.91 3.79 6.35
N THR A 25 15.05 4.43 6.04
CA THR A 25 15.21 5.89 5.90
C THR A 25 14.08 6.55 5.11
N TYR A 26 13.53 7.63 5.66
CA TYR A 26 12.37 8.41 5.28
C TYR A 26 11.02 7.76 5.62
N TYR A 27 10.84 6.45 5.43
CA TYR A 27 9.60 5.75 5.79
C TYR A 27 9.42 5.62 7.30
N ASN A 28 10.53 5.50 8.04
CA ASN A 28 10.61 5.39 9.50
C ASN A 28 10.74 6.73 10.23
N TYR A 29 10.61 7.84 9.54
CA TYR A 29 10.94 9.18 10.07
C TYR A 29 10.19 9.56 11.36
N LEU A 30 9.00 9.03 11.58
CA LEU A 30 8.21 9.25 12.81
C LEU A 30 8.34 8.10 13.83
N CYS A 31 9.05 7.04 13.49
CA CYS A 31 9.36 5.97 14.44
C CYS A 31 10.35 6.46 15.51
N PRO A 32 10.48 5.78 16.66
CA PRO A 32 11.39 6.19 17.72
C PRO A 32 12.80 6.47 17.21
N GLU A 33 13.41 7.53 17.77
CA GLU A 33 14.79 7.90 17.45
C GLU A 33 15.78 6.87 18.02
N ASP A 34 16.73 6.46 17.18
CA ASP A 34 17.88 5.63 17.56
C ASP A 34 19.04 5.90 16.60
N PRO A 35 20.18 6.45 17.09
CA PRO A 35 21.33 6.76 16.24
C PRO A 35 21.92 5.57 15.50
N ALA A 36 21.66 4.33 15.96
CA ALA A 36 22.12 3.10 15.30
C ALA A 36 21.19 2.67 14.15
N GLY A 37 20.01 3.29 14.06
CA GLY A 37 19.00 2.94 13.06
C GLY A 37 19.13 3.70 11.74
N ALA A 38 18.40 3.25 10.75
CA ALA A 38 18.37 3.84 9.42
C ALA A 38 17.83 5.27 9.46
N GLY A 39 18.64 6.24 9.03
CA GLY A 39 18.26 7.66 9.08
C GLY A 39 18.14 8.24 10.50
N GLY A 40 18.68 7.57 11.54
CA GLY A 40 18.59 8.00 12.93
C GLY A 40 17.32 7.53 13.65
N HIS A 41 16.57 6.61 13.10
CA HIS A 41 15.34 6.04 13.64
C HIS A 41 15.35 4.51 13.54
N VAL A 42 14.60 3.83 14.41
CA VAL A 42 14.35 2.40 14.30
C VAL A 42 13.57 2.08 13.02
N TYR A 43 13.68 0.85 12.49
CA TYR A 43 12.86 0.45 11.35
C TYR A 43 11.36 0.48 11.68
N SER A 44 10.52 0.90 10.74
CA SER A 44 9.05 0.83 10.91
C SER A 44 8.53 -0.60 11.05
N GLY A 45 9.28 -1.58 10.55
CA GLY A 45 9.00 -3.00 10.62
C GLY A 45 8.24 -3.55 9.42
N CYS A 46 8.60 -4.77 9.00
CA CYS A 46 8.09 -5.39 7.78
C CYS A 46 6.56 -5.61 7.83
N VAL A 47 6.00 -5.97 9.00
CA VAL A 47 4.55 -6.18 9.17
C VAL A 47 3.81 -4.86 8.97
N ALA A 48 4.28 -3.76 9.57
CA ALA A 48 3.69 -2.43 9.40
C ALA A 48 3.80 -1.95 7.95
N THR A 49 4.93 -2.19 7.29
CA THR A 49 5.14 -1.84 5.87
C THR A 49 4.18 -2.61 4.96
N ALA A 50 4.00 -3.91 5.18
CA ALA A 50 3.05 -4.72 4.42
C ALA A 50 1.60 -4.24 4.61
N MET A 51 1.19 -3.97 5.89
CA MET A 51 -0.11 -3.35 6.20
C MET A 51 -0.30 -2.03 5.46
N ALA A 52 0.66 -1.13 5.59
CA ALA A 52 0.59 0.22 5.03
C ALA A 52 0.48 0.19 3.50
N GLN A 53 1.18 -0.70 2.80
CA GLN A 53 1.05 -0.87 1.36
C GLN A 53 -0.32 -1.38 0.93
N VAL A 54 -0.90 -2.33 1.67
CA VAL A 54 -2.29 -2.81 1.43
C VAL A 54 -3.29 -1.67 1.67
N MET A 55 -3.11 -0.89 2.74
CA MET A 55 -3.98 0.26 3.03
C MET A 55 -3.84 1.35 1.96
N TYR A 56 -2.63 1.62 1.49
CA TYR A 56 -2.37 2.56 0.42
C TYR A 56 -2.97 2.11 -0.93
N TYR A 57 -2.98 0.84 -1.22
CA TYR A 57 -3.65 0.29 -2.40
C TYR A 57 -5.13 0.64 -2.45
N TYR A 58 -5.83 0.53 -1.30
CA TYR A 58 -7.24 0.90 -1.19
C TYR A 58 -7.49 2.38 -0.91
N ARG A 59 -6.47 3.14 -0.51
CA ARG A 59 -6.62 4.50 0.03
C ARG A 59 -7.65 4.57 1.15
N TYR A 60 -7.58 3.61 2.04
CA TYR A 60 -8.55 3.38 3.09
C TYR A 60 -7.88 2.98 4.41
N PRO A 61 -8.44 3.43 5.56
CA PRO A 61 -9.61 4.31 5.73
C PRO A 61 -9.23 5.79 5.55
N LEU A 62 -10.24 6.65 5.34
CA LEU A 62 -10.00 8.09 5.42
C LEU A 62 -9.67 8.50 6.87
N GLN A 63 -10.35 7.90 7.85
CA GLN A 63 -10.14 8.07 9.28
C GLN A 63 -10.18 6.72 9.96
N GLY A 64 -9.24 6.47 10.88
CA GLY A 64 -9.20 5.21 11.62
C GLY A 64 -10.26 5.15 12.71
N ILE A 65 -10.17 4.13 13.58
CA ILE A 65 -11.15 3.84 14.64
C ILE A 65 -10.44 3.75 15.97
N GLY A 66 -10.89 4.53 16.97
CA GLY A 66 -10.40 4.50 18.33
C GLY A 66 -8.93 4.88 18.46
N SER A 67 -8.31 4.44 19.53
CA SER A 67 -6.91 4.70 19.85
C SER A 67 -6.25 3.44 20.41
N HIS A 68 -4.93 3.38 20.35
CA HIS A 68 -4.14 2.33 20.95
C HIS A 68 -2.82 2.88 21.49
N GLY A 69 -2.27 2.20 22.51
CA GLY A 69 -0.97 2.55 23.06
C GLY A 69 -0.39 1.42 23.90
N TYR A 70 0.93 1.31 23.89
CA TYR A 70 1.68 0.28 24.60
C TYR A 70 3.05 0.81 25.05
N TYR A 71 3.71 0.07 25.94
CA TYR A 71 5.09 0.35 26.34
C TYR A 71 6.06 -0.45 25.49
N SER A 72 6.93 0.26 24.77
CA SER A 72 8.06 -0.29 24.02
C SER A 72 9.36 -0.07 24.78
N ASP A 73 10.48 -0.59 24.28
CA ASP A 73 11.83 -0.27 24.78
C ASP A 73 12.19 1.22 24.61
N TYR A 74 11.46 1.95 23.77
CA TYR A 74 11.60 3.39 23.53
C TYR A 74 10.58 4.23 24.32
N GLY A 75 9.91 3.67 25.31
CA GLY A 75 8.91 4.33 26.13
C GLY A 75 7.47 4.05 25.67
N TYR A 76 6.53 4.84 26.19
CA TYR A 76 5.12 4.70 25.84
C TYR A 76 4.85 5.30 24.46
N LEU A 77 4.32 4.49 23.57
CA LEU A 77 3.89 4.88 22.23
C LEU A 77 2.37 4.79 22.14
N SER A 78 1.75 5.77 21.49
CA SER A 78 0.29 5.77 21.32
C SER A 78 -0.12 6.50 20.03
N ALA A 79 -1.26 6.10 19.48
CA ALA A 79 -1.90 6.74 18.35
C ALA A 79 -3.42 6.84 18.59
N ASP A 80 -4.00 7.98 18.22
CA ASP A 80 -5.44 8.16 18.13
C ASP A 80 -5.84 8.05 16.64
N PHE A 81 -6.20 6.85 16.24
CA PHE A 81 -6.59 6.57 14.85
C PHE A 81 -7.90 7.28 14.52
N GLY A 82 -8.82 7.35 15.49
CA GLY A 82 -10.11 8.00 15.33
C GLY A 82 -10.04 9.52 15.16
N ALA A 83 -8.99 10.16 15.66
CA ALA A 83 -8.74 11.58 15.45
C ALA A 83 -7.85 11.86 14.22
N THR A 84 -7.32 10.83 13.56
CA THR A 84 -6.38 10.97 12.45
C THR A 84 -7.08 10.81 11.11
N THR A 85 -6.96 11.83 10.25
CA THR A 85 -7.34 11.74 8.83
C THR A 85 -6.10 11.42 8.01
N TYR A 86 -6.10 10.28 7.31
CA TYR A 86 -4.99 9.87 6.44
C TYR A 86 -5.06 10.60 5.12
N GLN A 87 -3.99 11.33 4.79
CA GLN A 87 -3.89 12.17 3.59
C GLN A 87 -3.37 11.34 2.42
N TRP A 88 -4.23 10.49 1.86
CA TRP A 88 -3.85 9.55 0.80
C TRP A 88 -3.26 10.22 -0.43
N ASN A 89 -3.79 11.39 -0.81
CA ASN A 89 -3.29 12.15 -1.96
C ASN A 89 -1.89 12.74 -1.76
N GLU A 90 -1.41 12.83 -0.51
CA GLU A 90 -0.04 13.26 -0.22
C GLU A 90 0.97 12.12 -0.29
N MET A 91 0.51 10.86 -0.29
CA MET A 91 1.37 9.69 -0.35
C MET A 91 1.81 9.41 -1.80
N GLN A 92 2.94 8.72 -1.94
CA GLN A 92 3.57 8.41 -3.23
C GLN A 92 3.81 6.90 -3.35
N ASN A 93 3.97 6.41 -4.58
CA ASN A 93 4.33 5.02 -4.82
C ASN A 93 5.73 4.67 -4.30
N ASN A 94 6.63 5.64 -4.23
CA ASN A 94 7.97 5.50 -3.62
C ASN A 94 8.45 6.85 -3.07
N ILE A 95 9.45 6.82 -2.21
CA ILE A 95 10.12 8.01 -1.71
C ILE A 95 11.52 8.11 -2.33
N SER A 96 11.84 9.28 -2.89
CA SER A 96 13.18 9.60 -3.36
C SER A 96 13.69 10.89 -2.74
N GLY A 97 14.67 10.79 -1.85
CA GLY A 97 15.47 11.93 -1.38
C GLY A 97 14.89 12.84 -0.30
N LYS A 98 13.59 12.73 0.03
CA LYS A 98 12.96 13.48 1.15
C LYS A 98 11.92 12.60 1.83
N PHE A 99 11.72 12.77 3.14
CA PHE A 99 10.64 12.08 3.83
C PHE A 99 9.27 12.62 3.39
N ASN A 100 8.27 11.76 3.47
CA ASN A 100 6.87 12.11 3.30
C ASN A 100 6.16 11.88 4.63
N TYR A 101 5.62 12.95 5.22
CA TYR A 101 5.01 12.90 6.55
C TYR A 101 3.83 11.91 6.59
N SER A 102 2.94 11.96 5.59
CA SER A 102 1.73 11.13 5.54
C SER A 102 2.06 9.64 5.43
N MET A 103 3.10 9.28 4.68
CA MET A 103 3.59 7.89 4.59
C MET A 103 4.26 7.44 5.89
N ALA A 104 5.11 8.27 6.48
CA ALA A 104 5.76 7.95 7.75
C ALA A 104 4.74 7.83 8.90
N LEU A 105 3.70 8.67 8.90
CA LEU A 105 2.60 8.59 9.87
C LEU A 105 1.82 7.28 9.75
N LEU A 106 1.48 6.88 8.53
CA LEU A 106 0.79 5.61 8.30
C LEU A 106 1.62 4.42 8.77
N GLN A 107 2.92 4.40 8.45
CA GLN A 107 3.85 3.36 8.89
C GLN A 107 3.94 3.29 10.42
N LEU A 108 4.09 4.43 11.10
CA LEU A 108 4.11 4.51 12.55
C LEU A 108 2.79 4.01 13.15
N HIS A 109 1.64 4.46 12.62
CA HIS A 109 0.33 4.06 13.10
C HIS A 109 0.08 2.55 12.92
N CYS A 110 0.47 1.98 11.77
CA CYS A 110 0.46 0.53 11.59
C CYS A 110 1.32 -0.18 12.66
N GLY A 111 2.52 0.35 12.93
CA GLY A 111 3.41 -0.20 13.95
C GLY A 111 2.81 -0.12 15.36
N ILE A 112 2.23 1.02 15.74
CA ILE A 112 1.58 1.18 17.05
C ILE A 112 0.38 0.25 17.20
N ALA A 113 -0.44 0.11 16.15
CA ALA A 113 -1.63 -0.73 16.18
C ALA A 113 -1.35 -2.23 16.43
N ILE A 114 -0.11 -2.66 16.25
CA ILE A 114 0.33 -4.06 16.36
C ILE A 114 1.42 -4.29 17.42
N ASP A 115 1.57 -3.35 18.36
CA ASP A 115 2.57 -3.43 19.43
C ASP A 115 3.97 -3.73 18.91
N MET A 116 4.42 -2.99 17.86
CA MET A 116 5.69 -3.23 17.19
C MET A 116 6.86 -3.27 18.18
N ASN A 117 7.59 -4.38 18.19
CA ASN A 117 8.87 -4.47 18.88
C ASN A 117 9.94 -3.74 18.05
N TYR A 118 10.07 -2.46 18.32
CA TYR A 118 11.00 -1.58 17.59
C TYR A 118 12.45 -1.87 17.89
N SER A 119 13.31 -1.84 16.87
CA SER A 119 14.76 -2.00 16.98
C SER A 119 15.48 -1.33 15.81
N PRO A 120 16.69 -0.79 16.02
CA PRO A 120 17.52 -0.21 14.95
C PRO A 120 18.09 -1.27 14.00
N TYR A 121 17.99 -2.54 14.35
CA TYR A 121 18.51 -3.66 13.55
C TYR A 121 17.42 -4.45 12.83
N GLY A 122 16.15 -4.14 13.08
CA GLY A 122 14.98 -4.77 12.50
C GLY A 122 13.84 -4.85 13.51
N SER A 123 12.70 -4.27 13.17
CA SER A 123 11.49 -4.24 14.00
C SER A 123 10.53 -5.34 13.58
N GLY A 124 9.87 -5.98 14.53
CA GLY A 124 8.99 -7.11 14.29
C GLY A 124 7.70 -7.07 15.09
N ALA A 125 6.64 -7.67 14.53
CA ALA A 125 5.34 -7.82 15.18
C ALA A 125 4.64 -9.10 14.69
N SER A 126 3.55 -9.45 15.34
CA SER A 126 2.73 -10.61 14.98
C SER A 126 1.82 -10.32 13.79
N MET A 127 1.74 -11.25 12.83
CA MET A 127 0.73 -11.21 11.76
C MET A 127 -0.70 -11.35 12.29
N TYR A 128 -0.89 -11.99 13.46
CA TYR A 128 -2.19 -12.06 14.12
C TYR A 128 -2.67 -10.68 14.57
N ASP A 129 -1.78 -9.90 15.17
CA ASP A 129 -2.10 -8.53 15.60
C ASP A 129 -2.37 -7.63 14.40
N ALA A 130 -1.68 -7.85 13.27
CA ALA A 130 -1.96 -7.16 12.02
C ALA A 130 -3.39 -7.44 11.51
N ALA A 131 -3.81 -8.71 11.46
CA ALA A 131 -5.17 -9.08 11.08
C ALA A 131 -6.24 -8.51 12.03
N TYR A 132 -5.91 -8.41 13.31
CA TYR A 132 -6.79 -7.79 14.30
C TYR A 132 -6.89 -6.28 14.10
N ALA A 133 -5.75 -5.59 13.99
CA ALA A 133 -5.67 -4.14 13.84
C ALA A 133 -6.35 -3.65 12.55
N MET A 134 -6.21 -4.38 11.45
CA MET A 134 -6.91 -4.09 10.19
C MET A 134 -8.44 -3.98 10.41
N LYS A 135 -9.02 -4.86 11.22
CA LYS A 135 -10.45 -4.82 11.56
C LYS A 135 -10.78 -3.76 12.59
N ALA A 136 -10.05 -3.76 13.71
CA ALA A 136 -10.41 -2.98 14.90
C ALA A 136 -10.10 -1.49 14.75
N ASN A 137 -8.98 -1.16 14.12
CA ASN A 137 -8.46 0.20 14.02
C ASN A 137 -8.61 0.81 12.63
N PHE A 138 -8.67 -0.02 11.58
CA PHE A 138 -8.68 0.47 10.21
C PHE A 138 -9.94 0.10 9.42
N GLY A 139 -10.95 -0.51 10.04
CA GLY A 139 -12.28 -0.69 9.44
C GLY A 139 -12.32 -1.66 8.27
N TYR A 140 -11.40 -2.61 8.20
CA TYR A 140 -11.42 -3.68 7.21
C TYR A 140 -12.46 -4.74 7.54
N SER A 141 -12.78 -5.60 6.59
CA SER A 141 -13.80 -6.62 6.70
C SER A 141 -13.65 -7.47 7.95
N SER A 142 -14.76 -7.83 8.57
CA SER A 142 -14.79 -8.77 9.69
C SER A 142 -14.26 -10.16 9.32
N THR A 143 -14.19 -10.48 8.04
CA THR A 143 -13.63 -11.73 7.51
C THR A 143 -12.11 -11.69 7.32
N THR A 144 -11.46 -10.50 7.48
CA THR A 144 -10.00 -10.39 7.46
C THR A 144 -9.41 -11.29 8.55
N GLN A 145 -8.62 -12.27 8.15
CA GLN A 145 -8.13 -13.31 9.06
C GLN A 145 -6.76 -13.84 8.64
N LEU A 146 -5.95 -14.20 9.64
CA LEU A 146 -4.69 -14.89 9.46
C LEU A 146 -4.92 -16.39 9.22
N PHE A 147 -4.23 -16.92 8.22
CA PHE A 147 -4.17 -18.34 7.88
C PHE A 147 -2.72 -18.83 7.87
N HIS A 148 -2.51 -20.09 8.25
CA HIS A 148 -1.21 -20.76 8.23
C HIS A 148 -1.18 -21.81 7.14
N LYS A 149 -0.17 -21.77 6.28
CA LYS A 149 -0.03 -22.70 5.16
C LYS A 149 -0.04 -24.17 5.60
N ASP A 150 0.56 -24.45 6.75
CA ASP A 150 0.71 -25.81 7.27
C ASP A 150 -0.62 -26.50 7.63
N ASP A 151 -1.72 -25.70 7.75
CA ASP A 151 -3.07 -26.21 8.00
C ASP A 151 -3.77 -26.67 6.72
N TYR A 152 -3.16 -26.48 5.55
CA TYR A 152 -3.77 -26.73 4.23
C TYR A 152 -2.87 -27.57 3.34
N THR A 153 -3.50 -28.27 2.40
CA THR A 153 -2.74 -28.85 1.27
C THR A 153 -2.22 -27.72 0.37
N GLU A 154 -1.15 -28.01 -0.36
CA GLU A 154 -0.57 -27.03 -1.29
C GLU A 154 -1.60 -26.47 -2.29
N THR A 155 -2.47 -27.33 -2.82
CA THR A 155 -3.53 -26.95 -3.75
C THR A 155 -4.56 -26.03 -3.07
N GLN A 156 -4.99 -26.35 -1.85
CA GLN A 156 -5.93 -25.50 -1.12
C GLN A 156 -5.32 -24.14 -0.83
N TRP A 157 -4.06 -24.10 -0.36
CA TRP A 157 -3.36 -22.87 -0.08
C TRP A 157 -3.27 -21.95 -1.32
N LYS A 158 -2.83 -22.50 -2.45
CA LYS A 158 -2.75 -21.74 -3.71
C LYS A 158 -4.11 -21.21 -4.15
N ASN A 159 -5.17 -22.04 -4.05
CA ASN A 159 -6.52 -21.60 -4.41
C ASN A 159 -7.00 -20.45 -3.53
N MET A 160 -6.74 -20.48 -2.22
CA MET A 160 -7.08 -19.37 -1.31
C MET A 160 -6.40 -18.06 -1.72
N LEU A 161 -5.10 -18.10 -2.08
CA LEU A 161 -4.39 -16.92 -2.57
C LEU A 161 -4.95 -16.42 -3.91
N ILE A 162 -5.24 -17.33 -4.83
CA ILE A 162 -5.80 -17.03 -6.15
C ILE A 162 -7.19 -16.39 -5.99
N ASP A 163 -8.02 -16.90 -5.08
CA ASP A 163 -9.36 -16.37 -4.83
C ASP A 163 -9.32 -14.90 -4.36
N ASP A 164 -8.43 -14.54 -3.45
CA ASP A 164 -8.23 -13.15 -3.04
C ASP A 164 -7.70 -12.28 -4.20
N LEU A 165 -6.68 -12.76 -4.92
CA LEU A 165 -6.08 -12.01 -6.02
C LEU A 165 -7.03 -11.82 -7.21
N ASP A 166 -7.89 -12.81 -7.51
CA ASP A 166 -8.95 -12.68 -8.51
C ASP A 166 -9.96 -11.59 -8.15
N ASN A 167 -10.22 -11.41 -6.85
CA ASN A 167 -11.05 -10.33 -6.31
C ASN A 167 -10.27 -9.02 -6.11
N LYS A 168 -9.05 -8.91 -6.66
CA LYS A 168 -8.18 -7.72 -6.54
C LYS A 168 -7.84 -7.35 -5.09
N MET A 169 -7.74 -8.34 -4.22
CA MET A 169 -7.35 -8.17 -2.83
C MET A 169 -5.86 -8.53 -2.66
N PRO A 170 -4.97 -7.56 -2.44
CA PRO A 170 -3.58 -7.83 -2.12
C PRO A 170 -3.45 -8.47 -0.74
N ILE A 171 -2.56 -9.43 -0.60
CA ILE A 171 -2.45 -10.31 0.54
C ILE A 171 -1.21 -9.95 1.36
N GLN A 172 -1.38 -9.62 2.63
CA GLN A 172 -0.24 -9.57 3.54
C GLN A 172 0.25 -11.00 3.78
N TYR A 173 1.49 -11.26 3.44
CA TYR A 173 2.11 -12.57 3.48
C TYR A 173 3.35 -12.57 4.37
N ALA A 174 3.68 -13.67 4.99
CA ALA A 174 4.90 -13.83 5.75
C ALA A 174 5.50 -15.21 5.57
N GLY A 175 6.80 -15.29 5.75
CA GLY A 175 7.55 -16.55 5.79
C GLY A 175 8.78 -16.45 6.67
N TYR A 176 9.37 -17.59 6.95
CA TYR A 176 10.51 -17.73 7.85
C TYR A 176 11.65 -18.50 7.17
N GLY A 177 12.88 -18.11 7.51
CA GLY A 177 14.10 -18.76 7.14
C GLY A 177 15.14 -18.58 8.25
N GLU A 178 16.21 -17.85 8.00
CA GLU A 178 17.13 -17.41 9.06
C GLU A 178 16.50 -16.38 9.99
N SER A 179 15.54 -15.60 9.45
CA SER A 179 14.68 -14.67 10.18
C SER A 179 13.27 -14.70 9.58
N GLY A 180 12.28 -14.10 10.27
CA GLY A 180 10.96 -13.86 9.73
C GLY A 180 10.91 -12.60 8.89
N HIS A 181 10.04 -12.58 7.86
CA HIS A 181 9.75 -11.39 7.08
C HIS A 181 8.29 -11.37 6.65
N ALA A 182 7.68 -10.19 6.69
CA ALA A 182 6.34 -9.93 6.16
C ALA A 182 6.44 -9.06 4.90
N PHE A 183 5.62 -9.36 3.90
CA PHE A 183 5.63 -8.75 2.58
C PHE A 183 4.24 -8.86 1.95
N VAL A 184 4.06 -8.43 0.72
CA VAL A 184 2.75 -8.49 0.05
C VAL A 184 2.80 -9.43 -1.15
N CYS A 185 1.84 -10.36 -1.23
CA CYS A 185 1.54 -11.12 -2.43
C CYS A 185 0.42 -10.37 -3.18
N ASP A 186 0.69 -9.93 -4.40
CA ASP A 186 -0.19 -8.99 -5.09
C ASP A 186 -0.44 -9.31 -6.57
N GLY A 187 -0.09 -10.52 -7.00
CA GLY A 187 -0.35 -10.98 -8.36
C GLY A 187 0.02 -12.43 -8.56
N TYR A 188 -0.38 -12.99 -9.70
CA TYR A 188 0.01 -14.36 -10.03
C TYR A 188 -0.01 -14.62 -11.53
N GLN A 189 0.72 -15.66 -11.94
CA GLN A 189 0.68 -16.25 -13.28
C GLN A 189 0.46 -17.75 -13.12
N GLY A 190 -0.68 -18.26 -13.57
CA GLY A 190 -1.07 -19.64 -13.39
C GLY A 190 -1.39 -20.04 -11.96
N ALA A 191 -1.28 -21.34 -11.72
CA ALA A 191 -1.61 -21.90 -10.42
C ALA A 191 -0.45 -21.85 -9.41
N ASP A 192 0.77 -21.49 -9.84
CA ASP A 192 1.98 -21.77 -9.05
C ASP A 192 2.93 -20.59 -8.88
N PHE A 193 2.79 -19.54 -9.67
CA PHE A 193 3.78 -18.49 -9.80
C PHE A 193 3.17 -17.16 -9.32
N PHE A 194 3.55 -16.73 -8.11
CA PHE A 194 2.97 -15.59 -7.41
C PHE A 194 3.92 -14.41 -7.40
N HIS A 195 3.40 -13.20 -7.59
CA HIS A 195 4.17 -11.97 -7.47
C HIS A 195 4.23 -11.51 -6.02
N PHE A 196 5.42 -11.07 -5.61
CA PHE A 196 5.67 -10.55 -4.27
C PHE A 196 6.33 -9.18 -4.30
N ASN A 197 5.83 -8.29 -3.46
CA ASN A 197 6.43 -7.02 -3.10
C ASN A 197 7.04 -7.16 -1.71
N TRP A 198 8.36 -7.14 -1.65
CA TRP A 198 9.11 -7.46 -0.43
C TRP A 198 9.18 -6.33 0.59
N GLY A 199 8.73 -5.10 0.26
CA GLY A 199 8.85 -3.95 1.15
C GLY A 199 10.29 -3.48 1.32
N TRP A 200 11.11 -3.56 0.25
CA TRP A 200 12.52 -3.18 0.20
C TRP A 200 12.79 -2.22 -0.96
N SER A 201 12.06 -1.11 -1.04
CA SER A 201 12.17 -0.12 -2.12
C SER A 201 12.02 -0.71 -3.53
N GLY A 202 11.25 -1.78 -3.70
CA GLY A 202 11.09 -2.51 -4.95
C GLY A 202 12.21 -3.50 -5.28
N HIS A 203 13.26 -3.58 -4.46
CA HIS A 203 14.32 -4.56 -4.67
C HIS A 203 13.78 -5.98 -4.55
N TYR A 204 14.14 -6.80 -5.52
CA TYR A 204 13.73 -8.21 -5.66
C TYR A 204 12.23 -8.43 -5.88
N ASN A 205 11.39 -7.41 -6.02
CA ASN A 205 10.00 -7.60 -6.40
C ASN A 205 9.93 -8.44 -7.68
N GLY A 206 9.00 -9.40 -7.72
CA GLY A 206 8.89 -10.31 -8.85
C GLY A 206 8.11 -11.57 -8.52
N TYR A 207 8.17 -12.51 -9.43
CA TYR A 207 7.41 -13.76 -9.34
C TYR A 207 8.24 -14.89 -8.76
N PHE A 208 7.63 -15.67 -7.88
CA PHE A 208 8.27 -16.79 -7.17
C PHE A 208 7.29 -17.97 -7.05
N TYR A 209 7.83 -19.17 -6.97
CA TYR A 209 7.09 -20.33 -6.48
C TYR A 209 7.02 -20.31 -4.95
N LEU A 210 5.89 -20.73 -4.37
CA LEU A 210 5.70 -20.70 -2.90
C LEU A 210 6.69 -21.59 -2.11
N ASN A 211 7.30 -22.56 -2.77
CA ASN A 211 8.35 -23.40 -2.19
C ASN A 211 9.77 -22.87 -2.46
N ASN A 212 9.90 -21.71 -3.12
CA ASN A 212 11.17 -21.07 -3.45
C ASN A 212 11.10 -19.54 -3.28
N LEU A 213 10.65 -19.10 -2.10
CA LEU A 213 10.63 -17.69 -1.72
C LEU A 213 12.04 -17.27 -1.29
N ASN A 214 12.89 -16.92 -2.27
CA ASN A 214 14.30 -16.61 -2.07
C ASN A 214 14.72 -15.35 -2.82
N PRO A 215 14.35 -14.14 -2.33
CA PRO A 215 14.81 -12.86 -2.87
C PRO A 215 16.23 -12.47 -2.40
N GLY A 216 17.07 -13.41 -2.04
CA GLY A 216 18.40 -13.21 -1.42
C GLY A 216 18.46 -13.75 0.00
N TYR A 217 17.32 -13.90 0.64
CA TYR A 217 17.11 -14.60 1.91
C TYR A 217 15.97 -15.60 1.73
N THR A 218 15.95 -16.66 2.50
CA THR A 218 14.95 -17.72 2.37
C THR A 218 13.77 -17.47 3.30
N PHE A 219 12.52 -17.60 2.77
CA PHE A 219 11.28 -17.44 3.54
C PHE A 219 10.30 -18.59 3.29
N ASN A 220 10.81 -19.80 3.14
CA ASN A 220 10.04 -20.98 2.71
C ASN A 220 9.26 -21.67 3.82
N ASN A 221 9.56 -21.41 5.09
CA ASN A 221 8.99 -22.11 6.25
C ASN A 221 7.91 -21.27 6.94
N GLY A 222 6.98 -21.93 7.64
CA GLY A 222 5.95 -21.29 8.47
C GLY A 222 5.21 -20.17 7.75
N GLN A 223 4.88 -20.38 6.48
CA GLN A 223 4.23 -19.37 5.64
C GLN A 223 2.83 -19.04 6.17
N GLN A 224 2.50 -17.76 6.17
CA GLN A 224 1.25 -17.21 6.68
C GLN A 224 0.69 -16.18 5.70
N ALA A 225 -0.62 -16.04 5.66
CA ALA A 225 -1.31 -15.04 4.85
C ALA A 225 -2.50 -14.44 5.63
N ILE A 226 -2.66 -13.12 5.55
CA ILE A 226 -3.89 -12.46 5.97
C ILE A 226 -4.75 -12.31 4.72
N LEU A 227 -5.88 -13.02 4.69
CA LEU A 227 -6.82 -13.06 3.58
C LEU A 227 -8.08 -12.25 3.87
N ASN A 228 -8.84 -11.97 2.83
CA ASN A 228 -10.07 -11.19 2.85
C ASN A 228 -9.86 -9.77 3.41
N SER A 229 -8.70 -9.17 3.13
CA SER A 229 -8.36 -7.82 3.57
C SER A 229 -8.90 -6.78 2.60
N TYR A 230 -10.15 -6.36 2.79
CA TYR A 230 -10.80 -5.32 2.01
C TYR A 230 -11.61 -4.37 2.92
N PRO A 231 -11.82 -3.10 2.51
CA PRO A 231 -12.64 -2.14 3.25
C PRO A 231 -14.06 -2.66 3.54
N ALA A 232 -14.50 -2.61 4.81
CA ALA A 232 -15.79 -3.18 5.20
C ALA A 232 -16.98 -2.28 4.85
N THR A 233 -16.78 -0.95 4.92
CA THR A 233 -17.85 0.05 4.70
C THR A 233 -17.27 1.33 4.12
N ALA A 234 -18.14 2.22 3.65
CA ALA A 234 -17.76 3.53 3.11
C ALA A 234 -16.70 3.47 2.01
N PHE A 235 -16.79 2.46 1.17
CA PHE A 235 -15.85 2.20 0.10
C PHE A 235 -16.59 1.77 -1.18
N PRO A 236 -16.22 2.26 -2.38
CA PRO A 236 -15.18 3.26 -2.62
C PRO A 236 -15.55 4.66 -2.09
N GLN A 237 -14.52 5.46 -1.75
CA GLN A 237 -14.70 6.87 -1.37
C GLN A 237 -14.47 7.75 -2.59
N GLN A 238 -15.46 7.81 -3.44
CA GLN A 238 -15.44 8.62 -4.65
C GLN A 238 -15.17 10.10 -4.36
N CYS A 239 -14.40 10.74 -5.21
CA CYS A 239 -14.12 12.17 -5.09
C CYS A 239 -15.41 13.00 -5.04
N ASN A 240 -15.36 14.08 -4.27
CA ASN A 240 -16.47 14.98 -4.06
C ASN A 240 -15.94 16.40 -3.90
N ASN A 241 -16.43 17.35 -4.70
CA ASN A 241 -15.95 18.72 -4.70
C ASN A 241 -14.45 18.88 -5.07
N THR A 242 -13.88 20.04 -4.77
CA THR A 242 -12.48 20.35 -5.01
C THR A 242 -11.61 19.82 -3.86
N THR A 243 -10.61 19.04 -4.18
CA THR A 243 -9.57 18.60 -3.24
C THR A 243 -8.35 19.50 -3.38
N LEU A 244 -7.94 20.15 -2.28
CA LEU A 244 -6.71 20.97 -2.24
C LEU A 244 -5.52 20.08 -1.88
N ILE A 245 -4.47 20.12 -2.71
CA ILE A 245 -3.20 19.41 -2.50
C ILE A 245 -2.12 20.46 -2.23
N GLN A 246 -1.63 20.50 -0.99
CA GLN A 246 -0.62 21.47 -0.54
C GLN A 246 0.77 20.85 -0.39
N SER A 247 0.88 19.56 -0.55
CA SER A 247 2.17 18.84 -0.55
C SER A 247 2.90 19.07 -1.88
N THR A 248 4.24 19.08 -1.82
CA THR A 248 5.10 19.12 -3.02
C THR A 248 5.16 17.78 -3.76
N TYR A 249 4.56 16.73 -3.21
CA TYR A 249 4.48 15.40 -3.77
C TYR A 249 3.11 14.82 -3.48
N GLY A 250 2.65 13.91 -4.31
CA GLY A 250 1.41 13.20 -4.05
C GLY A 250 0.96 12.36 -5.23
N THR A 251 -0.21 11.78 -5.07
CA THR A 251 -0.92 11.05 -6.12
C THR A 251 -2.38 11.47 -6.12
N ILE A 252 -2.96 11.53 -7.30
CA ILE A 252 -4.37 11.91 -7.53
C ILE A 252 -5.12 10.65 -7.94
N GLU A 253 -6.26 10.41 -7.33
CA GLU A 253 -7.21 9.36 -7.72
C GLU A 253 -8.63 9.87 -7.53
N ASP A 254 -9.55 9.35 -8.33
CA ASP A 254 -10.97 9.64 -8.24
C ASP A 254 -11.68 8.95 -7.05
N GLY A 255 -10.97 8.07 -6.32
CA GLY A 255 -11.48 7.32 -5.18
C GLY A 255 -12.31 6.10 -5.56
N SER A 256 -12.39 5.73 -6.85
CA SER A 256 -13.08 4.52 -7.30
C SER A 256 -12.39 3.25 -6.84
N SER A 257 -11.11 3.34 -6.48
CA SER A 257 -10.22 2.22 -6.18
C SER A 257 -9.84 1.36 -7.40
N PRO A 258 -8.83 0.50 -7.26
CA PRO A 258 -8.44 -0.39 -8.34
C PRO A 258 -9.47 -1.47 -8.71
N THR A 259 -10.52 -1.64 -7.90
CA THR A 259 -11.49 -2.73 -8.05
C THR A 259 -12.86 -2.29 -8.55
N ASN A 260 -13.12 -0.99 -8.56
CA ASN A 260 -14.42 -0.43 -8.93
C ASN A 260 -14.24 0.62 -10.04
N ASP A 261 -15.25 0.77 -10.85
CA ASP A 261 -15.35 1.89 -11.78
C ASP A 261 -15.80 3.15 -11.03
N TYR A 262 -15.46 4.32 -11.57
CA TYR A 262 -16.00 5.57 -11.04
C TYR A 262 -17.51 5.65 -11.31
N GLU A 263 -18.22 6.36 -10.44
CA GLU A 263 -19.66 6.52 -10.53
C GLU A 263 -20.06 7.49 -11.66
N ASN A 264 -21.21 7.25 -12.26
CA ASN A 264 -21.79 8.16 -13.24
C ASN A 264 -22.00 9.57 -12.67
N ASN A 265 -21.81 10.59 -13.52
CA ASN A 265 -22.01 12.01 -13.18
C ASN A 265 -21.11 12.50 -12.04
N LYS A 266 -19.89 11.97 -11.90
CA LYS A 266 -18.88 12.53 -11.02
C LYS A 266 -18.16 13.70 -11.68
N ASP A 267 -17.99 14.77 -10.91
CA ASP A 267 -17.19 15.93 -11.28
C ASP A 267 -16.14 16.14 -10.18
N CYS A 268 -14.95 15.71 -10.45
CA CYS A 268 -13.83 15.68 -9.50
C CYS A 268 -12.83 16.76 -9.87
N MET A 269 -12.42 17.55 -8.91
CA MET A 269 -11.43 18.61 -9.11
C MET A 269 -10.30 18.50 -8.06
N TRP A 270 -9.09 18.68 -8.49
CA TRP A 270 -7.93 18.79 -7.62
C TRP A 270 -7.21 20.10 -7.92
N LEU A 271 -7.05 20.94 -6.89
CA LEU A 271 -6.21 22.12 -6.95
C LEU A 271 -4.84 21.80 -6.34
N ILE A 272 -3.81 21.74 -7.17
CA ILE A 272 -2.44 21.48 -6.74
C ILE A 272 -1.78 22.82 -6.44
N ALA A 273 -1.68 23.16 -5.16
CA ALA A 273 -1.15 24.43 -4.68
C ALA A 273 -0.18 24.20 -3.50
N PRO A 274 1.04 23.70 -3.76
CA PRO A 274 2.03 23.42 -2.73
C PRO A 274 2.31 24.66 -1.87
N SER A 275 2.43 24.43 -0.55
CA SER A 275 2.74 25.52 0.41
C SER A 275 4.20 26.00 0.29
N ASP A 276 5.11 25.11 -0.12
CA ASP A 276 6.51 25.45 -0.36
C ASP A 276 6.69 26.06 -1.75
N PRO A 277 7.63 27.00 -1.93
CA PRO A 277 7.97 27.52 -3.25
C PRO A 277 8.46 26.41 -4.18
N ILE A 278 7.88 26.35 -5.37
CA ILE A 278 8.22 25.38 -6.43
C ILE A 278 8.46 26.11 -7.75
N ASP A 279 9.28 25.54 -8.61
CA ASP A 279 9.56 26.08 -9.94
C ASP A 279 8.54 25.58 -10.98
N TYR A 280 8.05 24.35 -10.83
CA TYR A 280 7.08 23.73 -11.73
C TYR A 280 6.36 22.54 -11.06
N ILE A 281 5.20 22.16 -11.61
CA ILE A 281 4.48 20.94 -11.26
C ILE A 281 4.65 19.96 -12.42
N ARG A 282 5.04 18.71 -12.12
CA ARG A 282 5.02 17.61 -13.06
C ARG A 282 3.88 16.69 -12.72
N ILE A 283 3.04 16.37 -13.70
CA ILE A 283 1.98 15.36 -13.59
C ILE A 283 2.35 14.19 -14.50
N THR A 284 2.37 12.98 -13.95
CA THR A 284 2.60 11.74 -14.68
C THR A 284 1.39 10.84 -14.52
N PHE A 285 0.86 10.34 -15.63
CA PHE A 285 -0.24 9.38 -15.60
C PHE A 285 0.32 7.97 -15.40
N GLU A 286 -0.04 7.33 -14.30
CA GLU A 286 0.36 5.94 -14.02
C GLU A 286 -0.70 4.93 -14.48
N ARG A 287 -1.97 5.32 -14.36
CA ARG A 287 -3.12 4.58 -14.87
C ARG A 287 -4.17 5.58 -15.35
N MET A 288 -4.86 5.25 -16.41
CA MET A 288 -6.01 5.98 -16.91
C MET A 288 -6.98 5.00 -17.54
N ASN A 289 -8.26 5.09 -17.20
CA ASN A 289 -9.34 4.34 -17.83
C ASN A 289 -10.64 5.13 -17.70
N THR A 290 -10.97 5.91 -18.71
CA THR A 290 -12.21 6.68 -18.77
C THR A 290 -13.02 6.29 -19.99
N GLU A 291 -14.32 6.62 -20.04
CA GLU A 291 -15.13 6.39 -21.24
C GLU A 291 -14.62 7.28 -22.38
N ALA A 292 -14.02 6.64 -23.39
CA ALA A 292 -13.31 7.33 -24.47
C ALA A 292 -14.20 8.34 -25.19
N GLY A 293 -13.77 9.60 -25.18
CA GLY A 293 -14.44 10.72 -25.84
C GLY A 293 -15.65 11.30 -25.09
N ASN A 294 -16.08 10.69 -23.99
CA ASN A 294 -17.18 11.17 -23.14
C ASN A 294 -16.67 11.72 -21.82
N ASP A 295 -15.87 10.93 -21.08
CA ASP A 295 -15.34 11.36 -19.81
C ASP A 295 -13.91 11.88 -19.97
N LEU A 296 -13.67 13.10 -19.53
CA LEU A 296 -12.46 13.85 -19.83
C LEU A 296 -11.68 14.17 -18.55
N ILE A 297 -10.37 14.02 -18.60
CA ILE A 297 -9.44 14.60 -17.63
C ILE A 297 -8.86 15.86 -18.28
N THR A 298 -9.16 17.04 -17.72
CA THR A 298 -8.64 18.32 -18.22
C THR A 298 -7.65 18.91 -17.23
N ILE A 299 -6.49 19.31 -17.71
CA ILE A 299 -5.45 19.97 -16.91
C ILE A 299 -5.41 21.44 -17.31
N TYR A 300 -5.45 22.32 -16.31
CA TYR A 300 -5.41 23.77 -16.46
C TYR A 300 -4.10 24.33 -15.90
N ASP A 301 -3.59 25.40 -16.52
CA ASP A 301 -2.47 26.18 -16.02
C ASP A 301 -2.99 27.36 -15.19
N GLY A 302 -3.45 27.07 -13.96
CA GLY A 302 -4.02 28.06 -13.06
C GLY A 302 -4.94 27.47 -12.00
N GLU A 303 -5.63 28.35 -11.27
CA GLU A 303 -6.44 27.97 -10.11
C GLU A 303 -7.90 27.63 -10.48
N THR A 304 -8.31 27.90 -11.71
CA THR A 304 -9.70 27.78 -12.13
C THR A 304 -9.86 27.12 -13.50
N THR A 305 -11.04 26.64 -13.81
CA THR A 305 -11.38 26.09 -15.12
C THR A 305 -11.47 27.14 -16.24
N ASN A 306 -11.27 28.42 -15.93
CA ASN A 306 -11.17 29.50 -16.93
C ASN A 306 -9.73 29.77 -17.37
N ASP A 307 -8.76 29.14 -16.70
CA ASP A 307 -7.34 29.30 -17.01
C ASP A 307 -6.95 28.47 -18.25
N PRO A 308 -5.77 28.72 -18.85
CA PRO A 308 -5.36 28.02 -20.07
C PRO A 308 -5.34 26.50 -19.89
N VAL A 309 -5.88 25.78 -20.88
CA VAL A 309 -5.86 24.31 -20.90
C VAL A 309 -4.48 23.81 -21.35
N LEU A 310 -3.83 22.99 -20.53
CA LEU A 310 -2.58 22.32 -20.86
C LEU A 310 -2.80 20.98 -21.57
N GLY A 311 -3.88 20.27 -21.25
CA GLY A 311 -4.20 19.01 -21.90
C GLY A 311 -5.60 18.50 -21.59
N VAL A 312 -6.14 17.67 -22.49
CA VAL A 312 -7.43 16.96 -22.33
C VAL A 312 -7.19 15.50 -22.72
N TYR A 313 -7.54 14.61 -21.83
CA TYR A 313 -7.27 13.17 -21.96
C TYR A 313 -8.54 12.35 -21.72
N SER A 314 -8.68 11.21 -22.42
CA SER A 314 -9.78 10.25 -22.20
C SER A 314 -9.38 8.86 -22.72
N GLY A 315 -10.11 7.83 -22.33
CA GLY A 315 -9.86 6.44 -22.70
C GLY A 315 -8.84 5.76 -21.77
N ASP A 316 -8.12 4.79 -22.29
CA ASP A 316 -7.18 3.94 -21.57
C ASP A 316 -5.71 4.13 -21.99
N THR A 317 -5.47 5.05 -22.91
CA THR A 317 -4.11 5.31 -23.41
C THR A 317 -3.41 6.30 -22.51
N ILE A 318 -2.37 5.85 -21.81
CA ILE A 318 -1.54 6.71 -20.97
C ILE A 318 -0.81 7.73 -21.84
N PRO A 319 -0.96 9.04 -21.58
CA PRO A 319 -0.21 10.08 -22.29
C PRO A 319 1.31 9.87 -22.10
N SER A 320 2.08 10.12 -23.16
CA SER A 320 3.55 10.20 -23.04
C SER A 320 3.94 11.47 -22.31
N ASP A 321 4.93 11.39 -21.44
CA ASP A 321 5.56 12.52 -20.75
C ASP A 321 6.11 13.57 -21.71
#